data_3342723aa030b73058b36c46d74abc62
#
_entry.id   3342723aa030b73058b36c46d74abc62
#
_cell.length_a   1.000
_cell.length_b   1.000
_cell.length_c   1.000
_cell.angle_alpha   90.00
_cell.angle_beta   90.00
_cell.angle_gamma   90.00
#
_symmetry.space_group_name_H-M   'P 1'
#
loop_
_entity.id
_entity.type
_entity.pdbx_description
1 polymer ?
#
loop_
_entity_poly.entity_id
_entity_poly.type
_entity_poly.pdbx_seq_one_letter_code
_entity_poly.pdbx_strand_id
1 'polypeptide(L)' 'VLTRKENGILEYLMLNEGRPVSQEEFMEHVWDGSVDNFSNSIRVHMSSLRKKLKAVLGYDPIRNRIGEGYQIGGEER' A
#
# COMPACT_ATOMS: atom_id res chain seq x y z
N VAL A 1 -3.08 2.13 -15.21
CA VAL A 1 -1.93 1.29 -15.15
C VAL A 1 -1.07 1.65 -13.97
N LEU A 2 -0.71 0.69 -13.16
CA LEU A 2 0.08 0.96 -11.98
C LEU A 2 1.56 0.92 -12.30
N THR A 3 2.31 1.74 -11.58
CA THR A 3 3.75 1.68 -11.73
C THR A 3 4.25 0.44 -11.00
N ARG A 4 5.53 0.13 -11.13
CA ARG A 4 6.08 -1.01 -10.53
C ARG A 4 5.95 -0.99 -9.03
N LYS A 5 6.23 0.15 -8.40
CA LYS A 5 6.11 0.27 -6.96
C LYS A 5 4.65 0.17 -6.53
N GLU A 6 3.77 0.80 -7.25
CA GLU A 6 2.35 0.74 -6.92
C GLU A 6 1.85 -0.70 -7.01
N ASN A 7 2.28 -1.40 -8.04
CA ASN A 7 1.87 -2.77 -8.23
C ASN A 7 2.42 -3.64 -7.10
N GLY A 8 3.66 -3.42 -6.71
CA GLY A 8 4.26 -4.16 -5.62
C GLY A 8 3.55 -3.93 -4.30
N ILE A 9 3.17 -2.70 -4.03
CA ILE A 9 2.45 -2.38 -2.81
C ILE A 9 1.11 -3.09 -2.79
N LEU A 10 0.38 -3.00 -3.89
CA LEU A 10 -0.92 -3.62 -3.96
C LEU A 10 -0.82 -5.14 -3.81
N GLU A 11 0.13 -5.73 -4.49
CA GLU A 11 0.32 -7.17 -4.41
C GLU A 11 0.63 -7.60 -3.00
N TYR A 12 1.50 -6.89 -2.33
CA TYR A 12 1.86 -7.25 -0.97
C TYR A 12 0.68 -7.08 -0.03
N LEU A 13 -0.12 -6.05 -0.23
CA LEU A 13 -1.31 -5.86 0.59
C LEU A 13 -2.29 -7.00 0.36
N MET A 14 -2.44 -7.45 -0.86
CA MET A 14 -3.36 -8.53 -1.14
C MET A 14 -2.88 -9.85 -0.58
N LEU A 15 -1.58 -10.08 -0.58
CA LEU A 15 -1.04 -11.28 0.00
C LEU A 15 -1.23 -11.29 1.51
N ASN A 16 -1.38 -10.12 2.11
CA ASN A 16 -1.56 -10.02 3.53
C ASN A 16 -2.93 -9.45 3.86
N GLU A 17 -3.90 -9.77 3.02
CA GLU A 17 -5.23 -9.25 3.18
C GLU A 17 -5.75 -9.50 4.56
N GLY A 18 -6.37 -8.52 5.15
CA GLY A 18 -6.93 -8.66 6.49
C GLY A 18 -6.00 -8.26 7.60
N ARG A 19 -4.77 -7.90 7.28
CA ARG A 19 -3.86 -7.52 8.33
C ARG A 19 -3.15 -6.24 7.92
N PRO A 20 -2.88 -5.35 8.84
CA PRO A 20 -2.19 -4.10 8.51
C PRO A 20 -0.73 -4.37 8.16
N VAL A 21 -0.22 -3.63 7.21
CA VAL A 21 1.16 -3.75 6.78
C VAL A 21 1.85 -2.44 7.05
N SER A 22 2.92 -2.46 7.81
CA SER A 22 3.60 -1.25 8.19
C SER A 22 4.48 -0.72 7.07
N GLN A 23 4.89 0.52 7.21
CA GLN A 23 5.78 1.10 6.23
C GLN A 23 7.09 0.33 6.18
N GLU A 24 7.56 -0.12 7.32
CA GLU A 24 8.78 -0.87 7.38
C GLU A 24 8.69 -2.15 6.60
N GLU A 25 7.55 -2.79 6.66
CA GLU A 25 7.35 -4.00 5.92
C GLU A 25 7.42 -3.73 4.42
N PHE A 26 6.84 -2.65 3.97
CA PHE A 26 6.92 -2.29 2.57
C PHE A 26 8.37 -2.03 2.16
N MET A 27 9.12 -1.36 3.04
CA MET A 27 10.51 -1.08 2.73
C MET A 27 11.31 -2.36 2.59
N GLU A 28 10.98 -3.35 3.36
CA GLU A 28 11.71 -4.58 3.29
C GLU A 28 11.33 -5.47 2.13
N HIS A 29 10.08 -5.45 1.75
CA HIS A 29 9.58 -6.40 0.79
C HIS A 29 9.27 -5.84 -0.59
N VAL A 30 8.99 -4.57 -0.67
CA VAL A 30 8.65 -3.96 -1.95
C VAL A 30 9.83 -3.18 -2.50
N TRP A 31 10.53 -2.47 -1.64
CA TRP A 31 11.68 -1.73 -2.08
C TRP A 31 12.87 -2.61 -1.89
N ASP A 32 13.70 -2.68 -2.89
CA ASP A 32 14.74 -3.60 -2.75
C ASP A 32 15.98 -2.87 -2.45
N GLY A 33 16.09 -2.16 -1.56
CA GLY A 33 17.29 -1.61 -1.14
C GLY A 33 17.69 -0.36 -1.72
N SER A 34 17.10 0.08 -2.67
CA SER A 34 17.53 1.18 -3.28
C SER A 34 16.84 2.24 -2.73
N VAL A 35 17.20 2.93 -2.01
CA VAL A 35 16.53 3.66 -1.38
C VAL A 35 16.33 4.89 -1.53
N ASP A 36 15.50 5.33 -1.73
CA ASP A 36 15.17 6.50 -1.78
C ASP A 36 14.58 6.93 -0.70
N ASN A 37 14.42 6.76 0.14
CA ASN A 37 13.87 7.24 1.14
C ASN A 37 12.76 7.15 1.64
N PHE A 38 12.37 6.49 1.73
CA PHE A 38 11.75 6.31 2.75
C PHE A 38 10.42 6.68 2.90
N SER A 39 9.97 7.05 3.97
CA SER A 39 8.61 7.23 4.32
C SER A 39 7.91 8.12 3.38
N ASN A 40 8.56 9.09 2.84
CA ASN A 40 7.93 9.93 1.93
C ASN A 40 7.61 9.22 0.66
N SER A 41 8.50 8.39 0.21
CA SER A 41 8.30 7.65 -1.02
C SER A 41 7.10 6.75 -0.90
N ILE A 42 6.94 6.07 0.22
CA ILE A 42 5.80 5.20 0.43
C ILE A 42 4.53 6.01 0.40
N ARG A 43 4.49 7.16 1.08
CA ARG A 43 3.30 7.94 1.09
C ARG A 43 2.90 8.39 -0.27
N VAL A 44 3.84 8.83 -1.10
CA VAL A 44 3.54 9.30 -2.43
C VAL A 44 3.00 8.16 -3.27
N HIS A 45 3.65 7.00 -3.22
CA HIS A 45 3.21 5.87 -4.02
C HIS A 45 1.86 5.35 -3.52
N MET A 46 1.65 5.35 -2.21
CA MET A 46 0.41 4.89 -1.65
C MET A 46 -0.75 5.81 -2.07
N SER A 47 -0.51 7.10 -2.02
CA SER A 47 -1.53 8.05 -2.39
C SER A 47 -1.92 7.90 -3.86
N SER A 48 -0.93 7.74 -4.71
CA SER A 48 -1.16 7.56 -6.12
C SER A 48 -1.91 6.26 -6.40
N LEU A 49 -1.52 5.20 -5.72
CA LEU A 49 -2.16 3.90 -5.88
C LEU A 49 -3.63 4.00 -5.47
N ARG A 50 -3.90 4.62 -4.35
CA ARG A 50 -5.28 4.72 -3.86
C ARG A 50 -6.15 5.50 -4.83
N LYS A 51 -5.60 6.55 -5.41
CA LYS A 51 -6.33 7.30 -6.36
C LYS A 51 -6.67 6.48 -7.56
N LYS A 52 -5.73 5.70 -8.08
CA LYS A 52 -5.95 4.89 -9.26
C LYS A 52 -6.97 3.79 -8.98
N LEU A 53 -6.89 3.20 -7.80
CA LEU A 53 -7.84 2.15 -7.44
C LEU A 53 -9.24 2.72 -7.31
N LYS A 54 -9.34 3.89 -6.73
CA LYS A 54 -10.65 4.51 -6.58
C LYS A 54 -11.26 4.82 -7.94
N ALA A 55 -10.44 5.25 -8.88
CA ALA A 55 -10.93 5.56 -10.21
C ALA A 55 -11.44 4.32 -10.92
N VAL A 56 -10.81 3.18 -10.68
CA VAL A 56 -11.21 1.97 -11.37
C VAL A 56 -12.33 1.25 -10.64
N LEU A 57 -12.25 1.17 -9.33
CA LEU A 57 -13.20 0.40 -8.55
C LEU A 57 -14.39 1.20 -8.07
N GLY A 58 -14.26 2.49 -8.04
CA GLY A 58 -15.33 3.32 -7.51
C GLY A 58 -15.23 3.52 -6.01
N TYR A 59 -14.26 2.93 -5.36
CA TYR A 59 -14.09 3.14 -3.93
C TYR A 59 -12.62 2.86 -3.59
N ASP A 60 -12.21 3.27 -2.40
CA ASP A 60 -10.84 3.13 -1.98
C ASP A 60 -10.71 1.88 -1.13
N PRO A 61 -10.11 0.83 -1.62
CA PRO A 61 -10.04 -0.41 -0.86
C PRO A 61 -8.97 -0.42 0.23
N ILE A 62 -8.09 0.55 0.24
CA ILE A 62 -7.00 0.58 1.18
C ILE A 62 -7.36 1.44 2.36
N ARG A 63 -7.18 0.92 3.57
CA ARG A 63 -7.48 1.67 4.76
C ARG A 63 -6.23 2.03 5.46
N ASN A 64 -6.19 3.23 6.01
CA ASN A 64 -5.07 3.69 6.77
C ASN A 64 -5.32 3.38 8.23
N ARG A 65 -4.56 2.44 8.80
CA ARG A 65 -4.73 2.08 10.20
C ARG A 65 -3.67 2.81 10.99
N ILE A 66 -4.08 3.82 11.69
CA ILE A 66 -3.18 4.67 12.40
C ILE A 66 -2.35 3.87 13.38
N GLY A 67 -1.04 4.06 13.32
CA GLY A 67 -0.15 3.32 14.20
C GLY A 67 0.16 1.91 13.74
N GLU A 68 -0.53 1.43 12.73
CA GLU A 68 -0.31 0.06 12.30
C GLU A 68 0.11 -0.04 10.84
N GLY A 69 -0.32 0.87 10.02
CA GLY A 69 0.05 0.83 8.61
C GLY A 69 -1.15 0.88 7.71
N TYR A 70 -1.08 0.15 6.61
CA TYR A 70 -2.16 0.14 5.64
C TYR A 70 -2.71 -1.26 5.52
N GLN A 71 -3.97 -1.37 5.22
CA GLN A 71 -4.62 -2.67 5.17
C GLN A 71 -5.62 -2.72 4.03
N ILE A 72 -5.77 -3.87 3.41
CA ILE A 72 -6.75 -4.04 2.40
C ILE A 72 -7.61 -5.23 2.82
N GLY A 73 -8.89 -5.13 2.68
CA GLY A 73 -9.80 -6.20 3.04
C GLY A 73 -9.88 -6.44 4.54
N GLY A 74 -10.54 -7.47 4.89
CA GLY A 74 -10.60 -7.88 6.28
C GLY A 74 -11.31 -6.99 7.23
N GLU A 75 -12.16 -6.11 6.77
CA GLU A 75 -12.75 -5.29 7.69
C GLU A 75 -13.88 -5.83 8.21
N GLU A 76 -14.25 -5.56 9.28
CA GLU A 76 -15.21 -6.16 9.80
C GLU A 76 -16.28 -5.59 9.71
N ARG A 77 -17.06 -5.75 9.77
CA ARG A 77 -18.21 -5.23 9.62
C ARG A 77 -18.84 -5.13 10.60
#